data_eba4f3726de38a23384982031755d1a7
#
_entry.id   eba4f3726de38a23384982031755d1a7
#
_cell.length_a   1.000
_cell.length_b   1.000
_cell.length_c   1.000
_cell.angle_alpha   90.00
_cell.angle_beta   90.00
_cell.angle_gamma   90.00
#
_symmetry.space_group_name_H-M   'P 1'
#
loop_
_entity.id
_entity.type
_entity.pdbx_description
1 polymer ?
#
loop_
_entity_poly.entity_id
_entity_poly.type
_entity_poly.pdbx_seq_one_letter_code
_entity_poly.pdbx_strand_id
1 'polypeptide(L)'
;HNKININKKIRRKVTNMKYGERYAYTVIAVIAVVTVFFGFMIPKINMDNELRHFFPEEHPSNIRFKQLTKDFGDQYAMDIVLETNEDTILRPDYIAAIKNISEELALLDNVVKVRSLTDIEFITAMDGALVVEPLLPERFSGTAAEIQAIKQKIFEWPHAYLGTIISDSFKGVQIVVTIASTSTPTEVSTLYNNTVEIVKRNLQTVNGVSYKIAGDPVLAEHAKLFMYADLRNLIPLITAVVLLCLFLSFKNIEGTILPLLAVLISTVWTIGTMALIGEPLTIVSSCLPVLLIAVGSAYGIHIINHYYQHLEQQPLIASREQHNALVAEILKGVRTPVLLAGITTIAGFISTVTSPIKPLKSFATF
;
A
#
# COMPACT_ATOMS: atom_id res chain seq x y z
N HIS A 1 45.22 54.10 -22.02
CA HIS A 1 45.22 52.98 -21.02
C HIS A 1 43.82 52.68 -20.48
N ASN A 2 42.92 53.66 -20.29
CA ASN A 2 41.56 53.42 -19.73
C ASN A 2 40.62 52.67 -20.66
N LYS A 3 40.64 52.85 -21.99
CA LYS A 3 39.73 52.09 -22.91
C LYS A 3 40.04 50.61 -23.00
N ILE A 4 41.29 50.18 -22.86
CA ILE A 4 41.73 48.80 -22.92
C ILE A 4 41.27 48.05 -21.65
N ASN A 5 41.28 48.72 -20.50
CA ASN A 5 40.84 48.15 -19.23
C ASN A 5 39.29 47.96 -19.14
N ILE A 6 38.53 48.88 -19.72
CA ILE A 6 37.10 48.86 -19.83
C ILE A 6 36.69 47.69 -20.73
N ASN A 7 37.27 47.50 -21.89
CA ASN A 7 36.99 46.40 -22.80
C ASN A 7 37.35 45.01 -22.21
N LYS A 8 38.44 44.90 -21.44
CA LYS A 8 38.77 43.67 -20.72
C LYS A 8 37.77 43.34 -19.61
N LYS A 9 37.28 44.34 -18.89
CA LYS A 9 36.28 44.20 -17.83
C LYS A 9 34.91 43.79 -18.41
N ILE A 10 34.52 44.39 -19.54
CA ILE A 10 33.29 44.04 -20.28
C ILE A 10 33.39 42.62 -20.86
N ARG A 11 34.50 42.22 -21.50
CA ARG A 11 34.71 40.85 -21.99
C ARG A 11 34.66 39.81 -20.87
N ARG A 12 35.33 40.06 -19.73
CA ARG A 12 35.24 39.16 -18.57
C ARG A 12 33.81 39.03 -18.03
N LYS A 13 33.05 40.14 -18.00
CA LYS A 13 31.67 40.16 -17.55
C LYS A 13 30.74 39.34 -18.45
N VAL A 14 30.89 39.52 -19.80
CA VAL A 14 30.13 38.76 -20.82
C VAL A 14 30.52 37.28 -20.82
N THR A 15 31.78 36.93 -20.59
CA THR A 15 32.21 35.52 -20.47
C THR A 15 31.65 34.87 -19.20
N ASN A 16 31.68 35.56 -18.07
CA ASN A 16 31.09 35.05 -16.80
C ASN A 16 29.56 34.89 -16.88
N MET A 17 28.85 35.76 -17.63
CA MET A 17 27.41 35.58 -17.87
C MET A 17 27.09 34.33 -18.68
N LYS A 18 27.84 34.06 -19.76
CA LYS A 18 27.69 32.84 -20.57
C LYS A 18 28.01 31.58 -19.77
N TYR A 19 28.95 31.61 -18.85
CA TYR A 19 29.25 30.51 -17.94
C TYR A 19 28.10 30.28 -16.93
N GLY A 20 27.51 31.33 -16.37
CA GLY A 20 26.37 31.22 -15.44
C GLY A 20 25.12 30.63 -16.09
N GLU A 21 24.83 31.03 -17.33
CA GLU A 21 23.70 30.45 -18.10
C GLU A 21 23.93 28.97 -18.44
N ARG A 22 25.11 28.61 -18.91
CA ARG A 22 25.46 27.21 -19.19
C ARG A 22 25.38 26.36 -17.94
N TYR A 23 25.81 26.86 -16.79
CA TYR A 23 25.70 26.19 -15.50
C TYR A 23 24.23 25.96 -15.10
N ALA A 24 23.39 26.99 -15.23
CA ALA A 24 21.94 26.86 -14.94
C ALA A 24 21.26 25.78 -15.83
N TYR A 25 21.51 25.83 -17.13
CA TYR A 25 20.97 24.80 -18.05
C TYR A 25 21.51 23.41 -17.74
N THR A 26 22.79 23.29 -17.36
CA THR A 26 23.37 22.00 -16.96
C THR A 26 22.70 21.47 -15.71
N VAL A 27 22.47 22.30 -14.70
CA VAL A 27 21.76 21.88 -13.46
C VAL A 27 20.34 21.45 -13.77
N ILE A 28 19.59 22.20 -14.57
CA ILE A 28 18.22 21.84 -14.98
C ILE A 28 18.24 20.53 -15.76
N ALA A 29 19.17 20.32 -16.67
CA ALA A 29 19.30 19.09 -17.43
C ALA A 29 19.59 17.88 -16.50
N VAL A 30 20.50 18.05 -15.53
CA VAL A 30 20.79 17.01 -14.53
C VAL A 30 19.56 16.67 -13.70
N ILE A 31 18.82 17.67 -13.19
CA ILE A 31 17.57 17.47 -12.46
C ILE A 31 16.57 16.72 -13.33
N ALA A 32 16.40 17.11 -14.59
CA ALA A 32 15.48 16.44 -15.51
C ALA A 32 15.87 14.96 -15.74
N VAL A 33 17.15 14.67 -15.99
CA VAL A 33 17.64 13.30 -16.17
C VAL A 33 17.42 12.45 -14.92
N VAL A 34 17.75 12.99 -13.74
CA VAL A 34 17.56 12.30 -12.46
C VAL A 34 16.08 12.06 -12.20
N THR A 35 15.22 13.04 -12.52
CA THR A 35 13.76 12.89 -12.36
C THR A 35 13.19 11.81 -13.27
N VAL A 36 13.61 11.78 -14.53
CA VAL A 36 13.23 10.73 -15.48
C VAL A 36 13.72 9.37 -15.00
N PHE A 37 14.96 9.27 -14.53
CA PHE A 37 15.51 8.02 -13.98
C PHE A 37 14.65 7.51 -12.80
N PHE A 38 14.36 8.34 -11.81
CA PHE A 38 13.52 7.94 -10.69
C PHE A 38 12.07 7.67 -11.11
N GLY A 39 11.55 8.41 -12.10
CA GLY A 39 10.23 8.14 -12.67
C GLY A 39 10.11 6.74 -13.27
N PHE A 40 11.16 6.22 -13.91
CA PHE A 40 11.21 4.85 -14.41
C PHE A 40 11.31 3.78 -13.30
N MET A 41 11.68 4.16 -12.08
CA MET A 41 11.72 3.22 -10.95
C MET A 41 10.36 3.09 -10.27
N ILE A 42 9.49 4.10 -10.32
CA ILE A 42 8.17 4.10 -9.64
C ILE A 42 7.32 2.86 -9.97
N PRO A 43 7.17 2.41 -11.23
CA PRO A 43 6.39 1.20 -11.52
C PRO A 43 6.92 -0.09 -10.91
N LYS A 44 8.16 -0.09 -10.42
CA LYS A 44 8.81 -1.24 -9.79
C LYS A 44 8.60 -1.29 -8.28
N ILE A 45 7.89 -0.31 -7.71
CA ILE A 45 7.66 -0.27 -6.26
C ILE A 45 6.74 -1.42 -5.85
N ASN A 46 7.17 -2.18 -4.87
CA ASN A 46 6.36 -3.21 -4.25
C ASN A 46 5.44 -2.59 -3.19
N MET A 47 4.29 -3.22 -2.96
CA MET A 47 3.39 -2.86 -1.86
C MET A 47 3.35 -4.04 -0.88
N ASP A 48 3.58 -3.75 0.40
CA ASP A 48 3.53 -4.74 1.46
C ASP A 48 2.70 -4.21 2.62
N ASN A 49 1.55 -4.83 2.84
CA ASN A 49 0.60 -4.47 3.89
C ASN A 49 0.27 -5.66 4.80
N GLU A 50 1.08 -6.71 4.76
CA GLU A 50 0.89 -7.84 5.63
C GLU A 50 1.25 -7.49 7.07
N LEU A 51 0.32 -7.70 7.99
CA LEU A 51 0.50 -7.37 9.41
C LEU A 51 1.71 -8.09 10.03
N ARG A 52 2.01 -9.30 9.57
CA ARG A 52 3.17 -10.09 10.01
C ARG A 52 4.52 -9.39 9.72
N HIS A 53 4.59 -8.52 8.69
CA HIS A 53 5.79 -7.78 8.33
C HIS A 53 5.96 -6.46 9.09
N PHE A 54 4.98 -6.05 9.89
CA PHE A 54 5.03 -4.77 10.61
C PHE A 54 6.10 -4.73 11.69
N PHE A 55 6.39 -5.87 12.32
CA PHE A 55 7.41 -5.95 13.36
C PHE A 55 8.73 -6.52 12.82
N PRO A 56 9.88 -6.10 13.38
CA PRO A 56 11.18 -6.73 13.09
C PRO A 56 11.16 -8.23 13.37
N GLU A 57 12.04 -8.98 12.71
CA GLU A 57 12.15 -10.43 12.91
C GLU A 57 12.49 -10.83 14.34
N GLU A 58 13.31 -10.01 15.02
CA GLU A 58 13.74 -10.20 16.40
C GLU A 58 12.67 -9.78 17.43
N HIS A 59 11.55 -9.19 16.99
CA HIS A 59 10.50 -8.79 17.91
C HIS A 59 9.90 -10.03 18.60
N PRO A 60 9.66 -9.98 19.95
CA PRO A 60 9.16 -11.14 20.70
C PRO A 60 7.88 -11.77 20.11
N SER A 61 7.00 -10.96 19.52
CA SER A 61 5.79 -11.45 18.86
C SER A 61 6.10 -12.29 17.64
N ASN A 62 7.07 -11.88 16.78
CA ASN A 62 7.48 -12.63 15.62
C ASN A 62 8.21 -13.92 16.00
N ILE A 63 9.03 -13.90 17.03
CA ILE A 63 9.69 -15.10 17.55
C ILE A 63 8.64 -16.11 18.02
N ARG A 64 7.65 -15.65 18.79
CA ARG A 64 6.55 -16.52 19.26
C ARG A 64 5.69 -17.03 18.14
N PHE A 65 5.39 -16.19 17.13
CA PHE A 65 4.63 -16.61 15.94
C PHE A 65 5.39 -17.67 15.13
N LYS A 66 6.70 -17.48 14.91
CA LYS A 66 7.55 -18.50 14.26
C LYS A 66 7.58 -19.82 15.05
N GLN A 67 7.61 -19.75 16.39
CA GLN A 67 7.54 -20.94 17.24
C GLN A 67 6.19 -21.64 17.09
N LEU A 68 5.09 -20.88 17.10
CA LEU A 68 3.75 -21.41 16.93
C LEU A 68 3.58 -22.08 15.55
N THR A 69 4.07 -21.45 14.49
CA THR A 69 4.07 -22.02 13.12
C THR A 69 4.89 -23.32 13.06
N LYS A 70 6.04 -23.36 13.76
CA LYS A 70 6.87 -24.58 13.82
C LYS A 70 6.17 -25.74 14.56
N ASP A 71 5.46 -25.43 15.65
CA ASP A 71 4.86 -26.46 16.52
C ASP A 71 3.50 -26.92 16.00
N PHE A 72 2.73 -26.03 15.34
CA PHE A 72 1.34 -26.26 14.93
C PHE A 72 1.09 -26.14 13.42
N GLY A 73 2.15 -25.88 12.61
CA GLY A 73 2.03 -25.65 11.19
C GLY A 73 1.64 -24.20 10.83
N ASP A 74 1.45 -23.97 9.54
CA ASP A 74 1.10 -22.66 9.03
C ASP A 74 -0.27 -22.19 9.54
N GLN A 75 -0.33 -20.96 10.03
CA GLN A 75 -1.53 -20.31 10.57
C GLN A 75 -2.03 -19.17 9.65
N TYR A 76 -1.40 -18.99 8.52
CA TYR A 76 -1.77 -17.95 7.55
C TYR A 76 -2.88 -18.47 6.65
N ALA A 77 -4.09 -17.95 6.80
CA ALA A 77 -5.25 -18.53 6.15
C ALA A 77 -6.20 -17.48 5.55
N MET A 78 -6.91 -17.88 4.51
CA MET A 78 -8.12 -17.23 4.01
C MET A 78 -9.34 -18.04 4.43
N ASP A 79 -10.36 -17.34 4.89
CA ASP A 79 -11.64 -17.89 5.29
C ASP A 79 -12.71 -17.51 4.26
N ILE A 80 -13.31 -18.52 3.64
CA ILE A 80 -14.41 -18.34 2.70
C ILE A 80 -15.69 -18.77 3.41
N VAL A 81 -16.56 -17.81 3.64
CA VAL A 81 -17.86 -18.07 4.28
C VAL A 81 -18.93 -18.07 3.21
N LEU A 82 -19.68 -19.17 3.14
CA LEU A 82 -20.86 -19.32 2.30
C LEU A 82 -22.10 -19.26 3.20
N GLU A 83 -23.02 -18.35 2.89
CA GLU A 83 -24.24 -18.13 3.66
C GLU A 83 -25.48 -18.24 2.77
N THR A 84 -26.55 -18.85 3.30
CA THR A 84 -27.84 -18.93 2.62
C THR A 84 -28.96 -18.24 3.42
N ASN A 85 -29.92 -17.69 2.71
CA ASN A 85 -31.18 -17.20 3.28
C ASN A 85 -32.23 -18.29 3.42
N GLU A 86 -31.99 -19.49 2.88
CA GLU A 86 -32.83 -20.67 3.02
C GLU A 86 -32.78 -21.22 4.44
N ASP A 87 -33.54 -22.31 4.70
CA ASP A 87 -33.64 -22.90 6.05
C ASP A 87 -32.31 -23.51 6.51
N THR A 88 -31.51 -24.05 5.60
CA THR A 88 -30.24 -24.70 5.92
C THR A 88 -29.29 -24.73 4.74
N ILE A 89 -27.98 -24.69 5.06
CA ILE A 89 -26.88 -24.88 4.09
C ILE A 89 -26.72 -26.40 3.73
N LEU A 90 -27.34 -27.32 4.47
CA LEU A 90 -27.25 -28.74 4.22
C LEU A 90 -28.23 -29.16 3.12
N ARG A 91 -27.92 -28.72 1.89
CA ARG A 91 -28.61 -29.10 0.65
C ARG A 91 -27.66 -29.75 -0.32
N PRO A 92 -28.09 -30.73 -1.15
CA PRO A 92 -27.21 -31.45 -2.06
C PRO A 92 -26.47 -30.56 -3.05
N ASP A 93 -27.15 -29.55 -3.60
CA ASP A 93 -26.57 -28.58 -4.52
C ASP A 93 -25.52 -27.69 -3.85
N TYR A 94 -25.76 -27.27 -2.61
CA TYR A 94 -24.82 -26.47 -1.83
C TYR A 94 -23.59 -27.29 -1.41
N ILE A 95 -23.79 -28.51 -0.93
CA ILE A 95 -22.72 -29.44 -0.52
C ILE A 95 -21.84 -29.78 -1.74
N ALA A 96 -22.43 -30.03 -2.92
CA ALA A 96 -21.67 -30.26 -4.13
C ALA A 96 -20.80 -29.04 -4.52
N ALA A 97 -21.34 -27.81 -4.42
CA ALA A 97 -20.58 -26.61 -4.67
C ALA A 97 -19.43 -26.42 -3.66
N ILE A 98 -19.67 -26.65 -2.36
CA ILE A 98 -18.64 -26.58 -1.32
C ILE A 98 -17.51 -27.57 -1.62
N LYS A 99 -17.86 -28.81 -1.98
CA LYS A 99 -16.91 -29.85 -2.34
C LYS A 99 -16.04 -29.44 -3.53
N ASN A 100 -16.66 -29.02 -4.63
CA ASN A 100 -15.94 -28.59 -5.83
C ASN A 100 -15.01 -27.40 -5.54
N ILE A 101 -15.49 -26.40 -4.78
CA ILE A 101 -14.65 -25.26 -4.36
C ILE A 101 -13.45 -25.76 -3.56
N SER A 102 -13.66 -26.64 -2.58
CA SER A 102 -12.58 -27.15 -1.73
C SER A 102 -11.55 -27.96 -2.52
N GLU A 103 -11.99 -28.82 -3.44
CA GLU A 103 -11.11 -29.63 -4.29
C GLU A 103 -10.28 -28.73 -5.24
N GLU A 104 -10.90 -27.76 -5.89
CA GLU A 104 -10.20 -26.84 -6.78
C GLU A 104 -9.19 -25.96 -6.02
N LEU A 105 -9.56 -25.47 -4.83
CA LEU A 105 -8.66 -24.66 -4.01
C LEU A 105 -7.45 -25.46 -3.51
N ALA A 106 -7.63 -26.75 -3.21
CA ALA A 106 -6.56 -27.63 -2.77
C ALA A 106 -5.50 -27.88 -3.86
N LEU A 107 -5.84 -27.64 -5.13
CA LEU A 107 -4.93 -27.79 -6.27
C LEU A 107 -4.10 -26.54 -6.57
N LEU A 108 -4.39 -25.42 -5.90
CA LEU A 108 -3.67 -24.17 -6.15
C LEU A 108 -2.28 -24.19 -5.50
N ASP A 109 -1.32 -23.56 -6.20
CA ASP A 109 0.02 -23.35 -5.67
C ASP A 109 -0.04 -22.54 -4.37
N ASN A 110 0.88 -22.82 -3.43
CA ASN A 110 0.97 -22.19 -2.12
C ASN A 110 -0.20 -22.49 -1.15
N VAL A 111 -1.14 -23.34 -1.50
CA VAL A 111 -2.15 -23.87 -0.58
C VAL A 111 -1.56 -25.08 0.13
N VAL A 112 -1.49 -25.00 1.47
CA VAL A 112 -0.99 -26.08 2.32
C VAL A 112 -2.11 -27.06 2.67
N LYS A 113 -3.29 -26.52 2.97
CA LYS A 113 -4.44 -27.32 3.40
C LYS A 113 -5.75 -26.55 3.15
N VAL A 114 -6.78 -27.25 2.74
CA VAL A 114 -8.15 -26.78 2.73
C VAL A 114 -8.92 -27.56 3.78
N ARG A 115 -9.73 -26.88 4.57
CA ARG A 115 -10.66 -27.50 5.52
C ARG A 115 -12.06 -26.96 5.25
N SER A 116 -12.99 -27.86 5.03
CA SER A 116 -14.39 -27.53 4.78
C SER A 116 -15.30 -28.58 5.39
N LEU A 117 -16.59 -28.33 5.34
CA LEU A 117 -17.58 -29.28 5.82
C LEU A 117 -17.51 -30.64 5.11
N THR A 118 -16.98 -30.66 3.87
CA THR A 118 -16.87 -31.91 3.06
C THR A 118 -15.62 -32.71 3.33
N ASP A 119 -14.62 -32.11 4.01
CA ASP A 119 -13.31 -32.75 4.25
C ASP A 119 -13.09 -33.04 5.74
N ILE A 120 -14.11 -32.82 6.56
CA ILE A 120 -13.99 -33.00 8.00
C ILE A 120 -14.44 -34.41 8.39
N GLU A 121 -13.70 -34.96 9.33
CA GLU A 121 -13.96 -36.30 9.90
C GLU A 121 -14.76 -36.18 11.21
N PHE A 122 -15.59 -37.18 11.47
CA PHE A 122 -16.26 -37.40 12.72
C PHE A 122 -15.57 -38.58 13.44
N ILE A 123 -15.20 -38.33 14.69
CA ILE A 123 -14.50 -39.32 15.53
C ILE A 123 -15.48 -39.79 16.59
N THR A 124 -15.74 -41.09 16.60
CA THR A 124 -16.61 -41.73 17.63
C THR A 124 -15.91 -42.95 18.20
N ALA A 125 -16.46 -43.46 19.28
CA ALA A 125 -16.03 -44.72 19.89
C ALA A 125 -17.10 -45.80 19.73
N MET A 126 -16.75 -46.89 19.06
CA MET A 126 -17.62 -48.06 18.94
C MET A 126 -16.87 -49.29 19.47
N ASP A 127 -17.48 -50.04 20.33
CA ASP A 127 -16.94 -51.27 20.91
C ASP A 127 -15.53 -51.15 21.52
N GLY A 128 -15.22 -49.96 22.08
CA GLY A 128 -13.92 -49.67 22.68
C GLY A 128 -12.82 -49.30 21.69
N ALA A 129 -13.12 -49.19 20.39
CA ALA A 129 -12.24 -48.71 19.35
C ALA A 129 -12.62 -47.27 18.88
N LEU A 130 -11.62 -46.45 18.52
CA LEU A 130 -11.88 -45.18 17.87
C LEU A 130 -12.21 -45.46 16.40
N VAL A 131 -13.35 -44.95 15.95
CA VAL A 131 -13.81 -45.01 14.57
C VAL A 131 -13.74 -43.58 13.99
N VAL A 132 -13.06 -43.43 12.87
CA VAL A 132 -12.96 -42.16 12.13
C VAL A 132 -13.76 -42.35 10.84
N GLU A 133 -14.75 -41.51 10.63
CA GLU A 133 -15.58 -41.52 9.43
C GLU A 133 -15.82 -40.11 8.91
N PRO A 134 -16.10 -39.89 7.60
CA PRO A 134 -16.49 -38.59 7.11
C PRO A 134 -17.74 -38.06 7.83
N LEU A 135 -17.76 -36.78 8.15
CA LEU A 135 -18.94 -36.14 8.78
C LEU A 135 -20.14 -36.19 7.82
N LEU A 136 -19.91 -35.99 6.52
CA LEU A 136 -20.90 -36.10 5.47
C LEU A 136 -20.77 -37.44 4.74
N PRO A 137 -21.87 -38.12 4.38
CA PRO A 137 -21.81 -39.33 3.56
C PRO A 137 -21.29 -38.98 2.14
N GLU A 138 -20.59 -39.92 1.48
CA GLU A 138 -20.06 -39.74 0.11
C GLU A 138 -21.14 -39.30 -0.89
N ARG A 139 -22.38 -39.82 -0.71
CA ARG A 139 -23.56 -39.42 -1.49
C ARG A 139 -24.60 -38.83 -0.55
N PHE A 140 -24.50 -37.52 -0.36
CA PHE A 140 -25.47 -36.77 0.42
C PHE A 140 -26.71 -36.47 -0.43
N SER A 141 -27.88 -37.01 -0.04
CA SER A 141 -29.14 -36.82 -0.77
C SER A 141 -30.04 -35.72 -0.18
N GLY A 142 -29.69 -35.20 0.98
CA GLY A 142 -30.41 -34.08 1.62
C GLY A 142 -31.77 -34.47 2.20
N THR A 143 -31.98 -35.74 2.49
CA THR A 143 -33.19 -36.16 3.17
C THR A 143 -33.24 -35.62 4.61
N ALA A 144 -34.44 -35.42 5.14
CA ALA A 144 -34.62 -34.96 6.52
C ALA A 144 -33.92 -35.86 7.56
N ALA A 145 -33.88 -37.17 7.30
CA ALA A 145 -33.20 -38.13 8.15
C ALA A 145 -31.67 -37.95 8.12
N GLU A 146 -31.07 -37.77 6.94
CA GLU A 146 -29.63 -37.50 6.79
C GLU A 146 -29.23 -36.18 7.46
N ILE A 147 -29.99 -35.11 7.20
CA ILE A 147 -29.76 -33.81 7.83
C ILE A 147 -29.79 -33.92 9.35
N GLN A 148 -30.76 -34.63 9.88
CA GLN A 148 -30.89 -34.83 11.32
C GLN A 148 -29.72 -35.65 11.90
N ALA A 149 -29.28 -36.70 11.21
CA ALA A 149 -28.13 -37.51 11.61
C ALA A 149 -26.83 -36.67 11.62
N ILE A 150 -26.61 -35.83 10.62
CA ILE A 150 -25.44 -34.92 10.57
C ILE A 150 -25.52 -33.91 11.72
N LYS A 151 -26.67 -33.29 11.95
CA LYS A 151 -26.86 -32.37 13.09
C LYS A 151 -26.56 -33.05 14.41
N GLN A 152 -27.00 -34.32 14.60
CA GLN A 152 -26.71 -35.06 15.81
C GLN A 152 -25.21 -35.29 16.01
N LYS A 153 -24.48 -35.72 14.97
CA LYS A 153 -23.00 -35.82 15.00
C LYS A 153 -22.32 -34.51 15.37
N ILE A 154 -22.78 -33.39 14.80
CA ILE A 154 -22.25 -32.05 15.10
C ILE A 154 -22.51 -31.68 16.57
N PHE A 155 -23.70 -32.01 17.12
CA PHE A 155 -24.04 -31.75 18.53
C PHE A 155 -23.32 -32.66 19.53
N GLU A 156 -22.76 -33.78 19.10
CA GLU A 156 -21.88 -34.59 19.94
C GLU A 156 -20.56 -33.91 20.25
N TRP A 157 -20.03 -33.15 19.27
CA TRP A 157 -18.78 -32.38 19.40
C TRP A 157 -18.97 -30.90 18.96
N PRO A 158 -19.83 -30.14 19.64
CA PRO A 158 -20.24 -28.83 19.17
C PRO A 158 -19.04 -27.87 19.01
N HIS A 159 -18.07 -27.89 19.94
CA HIS A 159 -16.90 -27.03 19.89
C HIS A 159 -15.93 -27.34 18.71
N ALA A 160 -16.04 -28.52 18.12
CA ALA A 160 -15.22 -28.87 16.96
C ALA A 160 -15.81 -28.35 15.64
N TYR A 161 -17.13 -28.18 15.59
CA TYR A 161 -17.81 -27.86 14.32
C TYR A 161 -18.60 -26.56 14.35
N LEU A 162 -19.34 -26.25 15.41
CA LEU A 162 -20.15 -25.02 15.51
C LEU A 162 -19.28 -23.82 15.74
N GLY A 163 -19.55 -22.75 14.97
CA GLY A 163 -18.76 -21.53 15.03
C GLY A 163 -17.38 -21.63 14.40
N THR A 164 -16.98 -22.80 13.88
CA THR A 164 -15.69 -23.02 13.22
C THR A 164 -15.84 -23.42 11.75
N ILE A 165 -16.69 -24.42 11.47
CA ILE A 165 -16.91 -24.95 10.11
C ILE A 165 -18.34 -24.71 9.66
N ILE A 166 -19.30 -24.81 10.56
CA ILE A 166 -20.72 -24.53 10.30
C ILE A 166 -21.25 -23.56 11.35
N SER A 167 -22.13 -22.66 10.95
CA SER A 167 -22.77 -21.71 11.87
C SER A 167 -23.77 -22.40 12.78
N ASP A 168 -24.00 -21.81 13.96
CA ASP A 168 -25.00 -22.33 14.94
C ASP A 168 -26.41 -22.40 14.34
N SER A 169 -26.70 -21.52 13.36
CA SER A 169 -27.98 -21.50 12.65
C SER A 169 -28.09 -22.55 11.54
N PHE A 170 -27.01 -23.25 11.20
CA PHE A 170 -26.92 -24.15 10.04
C PHE A 170 -27.20 -23.46 8.70
N LYS A 171 -27.02 -22.13 8.63
CA LYS A 171 -27.20 -21.31 7.41
C LYS A 171 -25.90 -20.89 6.77
N GLY A 172 -24.78 -21.11 7.42
CA GLY A 172 -23.46 -20.74 6.91
C GLY A 172 -22.45 -21.85 7.12
N VAL A 173 -21.49 -21.94 6.19
CA VAL A 173 -20.30 -22.78 6.31
C VAL A 173 -19.05 -21.97 6.03
N GLN A 174 -17.95 -22.40 6.64
CA GLN A 174 -16.64 -21.82 6.44
C GLN A 174 -15.72 -22.82 5.74
N ILE A 175 -15.02 -22.37 4.71
CA ILE A 175 -13.92 -23.08 4.07
C ILE A 175 -12.66 -22.35 4.46
N VAL A 176 -11.74 -23.01 5.15
CA VAL A 176 -10.47 -22.44 5.61
C VAL A 176 -9.37 -22.88 4.67
N VAL A 177 -8.72 -21.95 4.00
CA VAL A 177 -7.63 -22.17 3.07
C VAL A 177 -6.33 -21.73 3.73
N THR A 178 -5.56 -22.70 4.24
CA THR A 178 -4.24 -22.43 4.83
C THR A 178 -3.21 -22.22 3.74
N ILE A 179 -2.48 -21.11 3.82
CA ILE A 179 -1.48 -20.67 2.85
C ILE A 179 -0.09 -20.85 3.43
N ALA A 180 0.87 -21.22 2.60
CA ALA A 180 2.26 -21.32 3.02
C ALA A 180 2.78 -19.99 3.55
N SER A 181 3.33 -19.96 4.75
CA SER A 181 3.85 -18.76 5.41
C SER A 181 5.06 -18.15 4.68
N THR A 182 5.66 -18.90 3.77
CA THR A 182 6.76 -18.47 2.89
C THR A 182 6.30 -17.75 1.62
N SER A 183 4.99 -17.69 1.36
CA SER A 183 4.43 -17.06 0.16
C SER A 183 4.73 -15.57 0.12
N THR A 184 5.09 -15.09 -1.05
CA THR A 184 5.32 -13.66 -1.32
C THR A 184 3.99 -12.90 -1.44
N PRO A 185 3.97 -11.57 -1.22
CA PRO A 185 2.75 -10.77 -1.41
C PRO A 185 2.13 -10.89 -2.81
N THR A 186 2.94 -11.12 -3.84
CA THR A 186 2.45 -11.31 -5.22
C THR A 186 1.76 -12.65 -5.40
N GLU A 187 2.32 -13.71 -4.81
CA GLU A 187 1.71 -15.06 -4.82
C GLU A 187 0.38 -15.07 -4.06
N VAL A 188 0.34 -14.42 -2.90
CA VAL A 188 -0.89 -14.27 -2.11
C VAL A 188 -1.97 -13.51 -2.89
N SER A 189 -1.59 -12.43 -3.58
CA SER A 189 -2.48 -11.66 -4.45
C SER A 189 -3.07 -12.53 -5.59
N THR A 190 -2.23 -13.34 -6.23
CA THR A 190 -2.64 -14.27 -7.29
C THR A 190 -3.57 -15.33 -6.73
N LEU A 191 -3.24 -15.91 -5.59
CA LEU A 191 -4.06 -16.90 -4.91
C LEU A 191 -5.44 -16.35 -4.53
N TYR A 192 -5.51 -15.12 -4.00
CA TYR A 192 -6.76 -14.45 -3.70
C TYR A 192 -7.64 -14.29 -4.95
N ASN A 193 -7.07 -13.82 -6.06
CA ASN A 193 -7.83 -13.64 -7.30
C ASN A 193 -8.35 -14.98 -7.86
N ASN A 194 -7.52 -16.02 -7.85
CA ASN A 194 -7.92 -17.37 -8.25
C ASN A 194 -9.04 -17.93 -7.35
N THR A 195 -8.93 -17.70 -6.04
CA THR A 195 -9.95 -18.08 -5.06
C THR A 195 -11.28 -17.41 -5.35
N VAL A 196 -11.29 -16.09 -5.60
CA VAL A 196 -12.49 -15.34 -5.97
C VAL A 196 -13.13 -15.89 -7.26
N GLU A 197 -12.32 -16.24 -8.25
CA GLU A 197 -12.80 -16.79 -9.51
C GLU A 197 -13.41 -18.18 -9.34
N ILE A 198 -12.74 -19.08 -8.61
CA ILE A 198 -13.23 -20.42 -8.29
C ILE A 198 -14.57 -20.35 -7.57
N VAL A 199 -14.66 -19.53 -6.50
CA VAL A 199 -15.90 -19.38 -5.73
C VAL A 199 -17.02 -18.85 -6.60
N LYS A 200 -16.79 -17.78 -7.38
CA LYS A 200 -17.79 -17.21 -8.30
C LYS A 200 -18.28 -18.23 -9.30
N ARG A 201 -17.39 -18.96 -9.96
CA ARG A 201 -17.73 -19.93 -10.99
C ARG A 201 -18.60 -21.07 -10.45
N ASN A 202 -18.22 -21.62 -9.29
CA ASN A 202 -18.96 -22.73 -8.68
C ASN A 202 -20.33 -22.30 -8.11
N LEU A 203 -20.49 -21.03 -7.76
CA LEU A 203 -21.77 -20.50 -7.25
C LEU A 203 -22.68 -19.94 -8.35
N GLN A 204 -22.24 -19.83 -9.61
CA GLN A 204 -23.08 -19.31 -10.71
C GLN A 204 -24.35 -20.12 -10.95
N THR A 205 -24.29 -21.43 -10.72
CA THR A 205 -25.41 -22.36 -10.91
C THR A 205 -26.24 -22.62 -9.64
N VAL A 206 -25.80 -22.03 -8.51
CA VAL A 206 -26.38 -22.26 -7.20
C VAL A 206 -27.10 -21.00 -6.72
N ASN A 207 -28.42 -21.04 -6.63
CA ASN A 207 -29.21 -19.90 -6.19
C ASN A 207 -29.34 -19.85 -4.65
N GLY A 208 -29.45 -18.65 -4.10
CA GLY A 208 -29.73 -18.44 -2.68
C GLY A 208 -28.50 -18.53 -1.77
N VAL A 209 -27.28 -18.65 -2.32
CA VAL A 209 -26.03 -18.61 -1.56
C VAL A 209 -25.25 -17.35 -1.87
N SER A 210 -24.84 -16.66 -0.83
CA SER A 210 -23.88 -15.55 -0.88
C SER A 210 -22.53 -16.00 -0.31
N TYR A 211 -21.44 -15.31 -0.71
CA TYR A 211 -20.12 -15.61 -0.17
C TYR A 211 -19.42 -14.36 0.33
N LYS A 212 -18.55 -14.53 1.30
CA LYS A 212 -17.62 -13.53 1.82
C LYS A 212 -16.25 -14.18 1.97
N ILE A 213 -15.19 -13.44 1.70
CA ILE A 213 -13.82 -13.90 1.88
C ILE A 213 -13.15 -12.97 2.88
N ALA A 214 -12.49 -13.51 3.89
CA ALA A 214 -11.84 -12.79 4.97
C ALA A 214 -10.48 -13.42 5.31
N GLY A 215 -9.76 -12.83 6.26
CA GLY A 215 -8.43 -13.27 6.71
C GLY A 215 -7.34 -12.26 6.41
N ASP A 216 -6.18 -12.43 7.05
CA ASP A 216 -5.05 -11.51 6.87
C ASP A 216 -4.60 -11.33 5.42
N PRO A 217 -4.54 -12.39 4.57
CA PRO A 217 -4.20 -12.26 3.16
C PRO A 217 -5.17 -11.36 2.39
N VAL A 218 -6.46 -11.50 2.70
CA VAL A 218 -7.53 -10.71 2.07
C VAL A 218 -7.46 -9.25 2.50
N LEU A 219 -7.20 -9.01 3.78
CA LEU A 219 -7.02 -7.67 4.32
C LEU A 219 -5.83 -6.96 3.65
N ALA A 220 -4.70 -7.66 3.49
CA ALA A 220 -3.51 -7.13 2.83
C ALA A 220 -3.79 -6.77 1.36
N GLU A 221 -4.52 -7.63 0.63
CA GLU A 221 -4.88 -7.36 -0.77
C GLU A 221 -5.86 -6.18 -0.90
N HIS A 222 -6.88 -6.11 -0.06
CA HIS A 222 -7.79 -4.96 -0.04
C HIS A 222 -7.06 -3.67 0.33
N ALA A 223 -6.16 -3.69 1.32
CA ALA A 223 -5.34 -2.54 1.68
C ALA A 223 -4.52 -2.05 0.47
N LYS A 224 -3.92 -2.96 -0.28
CA LYS A 224 -3.19 -2.65 -1.52
C LYS A 224 -4.09 -2.00 -2.58
N LEU A 225 -5.29 -2.54 -2.81
CA LEU A 225 -6.25 -1.97 -3.76
C LEU A 225 -6.69 -0.56 -3.35
N PHE A 226 -6.96 -0.33 -2.07
CA PHE A 226 -7.28 1.00 -1.53
C PHE A 226 -6.11 1.96 -1.68
N MET A 227 -4.88 1.54 -1.40
CA MET A 227 -3.69 2.38 -1.60
C MET A 227 -3.52 2.81 -3.05
N TYR A 228 -3.71 1.90 -4.02
CA TYR A 228 -3.70 2.28 -5.44
C TYR A 228 -4.79 3.29 -5.77
N ALA A 229 -6.00 3.11 -5.26
CA ALA A 229 -7.11 4.04 -5.47
C ALA A 229 -6.81 5.41 -4.83
N ASP A 230 -6.26 5.43 -3.63
CA ASP A 230 -5.87 6.66 -2.92
C ASP A 230 -4.77 7.41 -3.67
N LEU A 231 -3.69 6.74 -4.04
CA LEU A 231 -2.61 7.38 -4.81
C LEU A 231 -3.13 7.96 -6.13
N ARG A 232 -3.96 7.21 -6.86
CA ARG A 232 -4.54 7.65 -8.13
C ARG A 232 -5.48 8.85 -7.97
N ASN A 233 -6.26 8.90 -6.89
CA ASN A 233 -7.29 9.92 -6.67
C ASN A 233 -6.76 11.11 -5.87
N LEU A 234 -5.98 10.87 -4.80
CA LEU A 234 -5.54 11.91 -3.89
C LEU A 234 -4.37 12.73 -4.45
N ILE A 235 -3.42 12.13 -5.18
CA ILE A 235 -2.30 12.88 -5.75
C ILE A 235 -2.78 13.96 -6.74
N PRO A 236 -3.65 13.68 -7.73
CA PRO A 236 -4.19 14.72 -8.58
C PRO A 236 -5.04 15.75 -7.82
N LEU A 237 -5.83 15.30 -6.84
CA LEU A 237 -6.68 16.17 -6.04
C LEU A 237 -5.83 17.16 -5.23
N ILE A 238 -4.85 16.69 -4.45
CA ILE A 238 -3.98 17.57 -3.67
C ILE A 238 -3.16 18.50 -4.58
N THR A 239 -2.69 18.01 -5.71
CA THR A 239 -1.97 18.80 -6.71
C THR A 239 -2.87 19.93 -7.24
N ALA A 240 -4.13 19.66 -7.56
CA ALA A 240 -5.09 20.66 -8.01
C ALA A 240 -5.42 21.69 -6.92
N VAL A 241 -5.61 21.24 -5.68
CA VAL A 241 -5.85 22.13 -4.53
C VAL A 241 -4.66 23.05 -4.28
N VAL A 242 -3.43 22.50 -4.27
CA VAL A 242 -2.20 23.27 -4.08
C VAL A 242 -2.03 24.26 -5.24
N LEU A 243 -2.24 23.82 -6.48
CA LEU A 243 -2.19 24.69 -7.65
C LEU A 243 -3.18 25.85 -7.54
N LEU A 244 -4.43 25.58 -7.12
CA LEU A 244 -5.44 26.61 -6.90
C LEU A 244 -5.02 27.58 -5.80
N CYS A 245 -4.55 27.09 -4.65
CA CYS A 245 -4.07 27.93 -3.55
C CYS A 245 -2.89 28.82 -3.97
N LEU A 246 -1.91 28.26 -4.70
CA LEU A 246 -0.78 29.01 -5.24
C LEU A 246 -1.24 30.08 -6.24
N PHE A 247 -2.15 29.72 -7.14
CA PHE A 247 -2.69 30.66 -8.14
C PHE A 247 -3.46 31.80 -7.50
N LEU A 248 -4.30 31.52 -6.50
CA LEU A 248 -5.04 32.57 -5.77
C LEU A 248 -4.09 33.47 -4.97
N SER A 249 -2.98 32.92 -4.45
CA SER A 249 -1.99 33.66 -3.68
C SER A 249 -1.15 34.58 -4.55
N PHE A 250 -0.63 34.09 -5.67
CA PHE A 250 0.32 34.84 -6.50
C PHE A 250 -0.30 35.51 -7.73
N LYS A 251 -1.44 35.04 -8.19
CA LYS A 251 -2.15 35.53 -9.41
C LYS A 251 -1.25 35.57 -10.65
N ASN A 252 -0.22 34.72 -10.68
CA ASN A 252 0.81 34.64 -11.72
C ASN A 252 1.18 33.17 -11.97
N ILE A 253 1.33 32.80 -13.24
CA ILE A 253 1.64 31.42 -13.67
C ILE A 253 3.03 30.98 -13.17
N GLU A 254 4.03 31.83 -13.25
CA GLU A 254 5.40 31.50 -12.82
C GLU A 254 5.47 31.22 -11.31
N GLY A 255 4.86 32.08 -10.50
CA GLY A 255 4.77 31.92 -9.05
C GLY A 255 3.95 30.70 -8.61
N THR A 256 3.08 30.20 -9.50
CA THR A 256 2.25 29.00 -9.25
C THR A 256 2.98 27.72 -9.66
N ILE A 257 3.54 27.68 -10.87
CA ILE A 257 4.09 26.45 -11.45
C ILE A 257 5.46 26.09 -10.84
N LEU A 258 6.33 27.07 -10.57
CA LEU A 258 7.69 26.77 -10.10
C LEU A 258 7.72 26.04 -8.74
N PRO A 259 7.01 26.50 -7.69
CA PRO A 259 6.95 25.75 -6.43
C PRO A 259 6.35 24.36 -6.59
N LEU A 260 5.28 24.26 -7.38
CA LEU A 260 4.61 22.98 -7.62
C LEU A 260 5.52 21.97 -8.32
N LEU A 261 6.24 22.39 -9.37
CA LEU A 261 7.22 21.54 -10.07
C LEU A 261 8.32 21.04 -9.13
N ALA A 262 8.86 21.93 -8.29
CA ALA A 262 9.91 21.55 -7.34
C ALA A 262 9.44 20.45 -6.39
N VAL A 263 8.20 20.54 -5.91
CA VAL A 263 7.62 19.55 -4.99
C VAL A 263 7.30 18.25 -5.70
N LEU A 264 6.75 18.30 -6.91
CA LEU A 264 6.48 17.09 -7.70
C LEU A 264 7.78 16.35 -8.04
N ILE A 265 8.84 17.05 -8.39
CA ILE A 265 10.17 16.47 -8.60
C ILE A 265 10.66 15.78 -7.33
N SER A 266 10.57 16.46 -6.18
CA SER A 266 10.95 15.87 -4.88
C SER A 266 10.15 14.60 -4.56
N THR A 267 8.84 14.61 -4.82
CA THR A 267 7.97 13.43 -4.63
C THR A 267 8.40 12.26 -5.52
N VAL A 268 8.70 12.54 -6.81
CA VAL A 268 9.22 11.51 -7.73
C VAL A 268 10.54 10.94 -7.24
N TRP A 269 11.44 11.77 -6.73
CA TRP A 269 12.73 11.31 -6.20
C TRP A 269 12.56 10.45 -4.95
N THR A 270 11.68 10.83 -4.05
CA THR A 270 11.41 10.04 -2.82
C THR A 270 10.87 8.66 -3.17
N ILE A 271 9.78 8.58 -3.94
CA ILE A 271 9.17 7.29 -4.31
C ILE A 271 10.10 6.47 -5.21
N GLY A 272 10.80 7.13 -6.14
CA GLY A 272 11.79 6.46 -6.99
C GLY A 272 12.97 5.89 -6.21
N THR A 273 13.42 6.58 -5.14
CA THR A 273 14.47 6.07 -4.25
C THR A 273 13.98 4.86 -3.47
N MET A 274 12.77 4.90 -2.90
CA MET A 274 12.15 3.74 -2.25
C MET A 274 12.14 2.53 -3.20
N ALA A 275 11.66 2.72 -4.42
CA ALA A 275 11.62 1.67 -5.45
C ALA A 275 13.03 1.14 -5.81
N LEU A 276 14.03 2.03 -5.89
CA LEU A 276 15.41 1.67 -6.25
C LEU A 276 16.08 0.79 -5.20
N ILE A 277 15.85 1.07 -3.92
CA ILE A 277 16.45 0.28 -2.81
C ILE A 277 15.57 -0.91 -2.41
N GLY A 278 14.42 -1.12 -3.06
CA GLY A 278 13.50 -2.21 -2.77
C GLY A 278 12.67 -2.02 -1.50
N GLU A 279 12.58 -0.79 -0.99
CA GLU A 279 11.72 -0.49 0.17
C GLU A 279 10.24 -0.48 -0.26
N PRO A 280 9.38 -1.32 0.34
CA PRO A 280 7.99 -1.42 -0.08
C PRO A 280 7.17 -0.21 0.37
N LEU A 281 6.19 0.14 -0.45
CA LEU A 281 5.16 1.10 -0.05
C LEU A 281 4.14 0.39 0.85
N THR A 282 4.00 0.89 2.06
CA THR A 282 3.06 0.40 3.06
C THR A 282 1.87 1.34 3.20
N ILE A 283 0.84 0.93 3.94
CA ILE A 283 -0.33 1.77 4.22
C ILE A 283 0.07 3.11 4.88
N VAL A 284 1.13 3.11 5.70
CA VAL A 284 1.66 4.33 6.35
C VAL A 284 2.43 5.18 5.35
N SER A 285 3.35 4.58 4.60
CA SER A 285 4.19 5.32 3.65
C SER A 285 3.45 5.77 2.39
N SER A 286 2.24 5.24 2.11
CA SER A 286 1.38 5.73 1.04
C SER A 286 0.94 7.19 1.21
N CYS A 287 1.00 7.72 2.45
CA CYS A 287 0.73 9.14 2.72
C CYS A 287 1.89 10.07 2.31
N LEU A 288 3.12 9.55 2.08
CA LEU A 288 4.30 10.37 1.76
C LEU A 288 4.09 11.30 0.56
N PRO A 289 3.58 10.86 -0.61
CA PRO A 289 3.39 11.74 -1.75
C PRO A 289 2.48 12.94 -1.44
N VAL A 290 1.37 12.67 -0.77
CA VAL A 290 0.40 13.71 -0.39
C VAL A 290 1.01 14.70 0.60
N LEU A 291 1.72 14.19 1.59
CA LEU A 291 2.39 14.99 2.62
C LEU A 291 3.52 15.83 2.04
N LEU A 292 4.35 15.27 1.17
CA LEU A 292 5.42 15.98 0.49
C LEU A 292 4.87 17.13 -0.36
N ILE A 293 3.79 16.90 -1.12
CA ILE A 293 3.15 17.94 -1.94
C ILE A 293 2.60 19.06 -1.04
N ALA A 294 1.93 18.72 0.05
CA ALA A 294 1.35 19.69 0.95
C ALA A 294 2.41 20.52 1.70
N VAL A 295 3.34 19.86 2.39
CA VAL A 295 4.38 20.53 3.20
C VAL A 295 5.42 21.22 2.32
N GLY A 296 5.86 20.55 1.26
CA GLY A 296 6.87 21.10 0.34
C GLY A 296 6.40 22.36 -0.37
N SER A 297 5.11 22.48 -0.70
CA SER A 297 4.56 23.68 -1.32
C SER A 297 4.69 24.93 -0.43
N ALA A 298 4.64 24.77 0.90
CA ALA A 298 4.79 25.88 1.85
C ALA A 298 6.19 26.53 1.75
N TYR A 299 7.24 25.73 1.55
CA TYR A 299 8.60 26.27 1.37
C TYR A 299 8.71 27.07 0.06
N GLY A 300 8.09 26.57 -1.01
CA GLY A 300 8.02 27.28 -2.28
C GLY A 300 7.29 28.62 -2.17
N ILE A 301 6.18 28.66 -1.43
CA ILE A 301 5.41 29.88 -1.16
C ILE A 301 6.30 30.95 -0.49
N HIS A 302 7.06 30.57 0.54
CA HIS A 302 7.94 31.51 1.23
C HIS A 302 8.99 32.12 0.30
N ILE A 303 9.64 31.32 -0.54
CA ILE A 303 10.66 31.79 -1.47
C ILE A 303 10.05 32.75 -2.50
N ILE A 304 8.94 32.37 -3.11
CA ILE A 304 8.30 33.16 -4.17
C ILE A 304 7.67 34.43 -3.58
N ASN A 305 7.08 34.39 -2.39
CA ASN A 305 6.53 35.57 -1.73
C ASN A 305 7.63 36.63 -1.46
N HIS A 306 8.77 36.20 -0.92
CA HIS A 306 9.94 37.10 -0.75
C HIS A 306 10.41 37.68 -2.06
N TYR A 307 10.41 36.90 -3.13
CA TYR A 307 10.80 37.37 -4.45
C TYR A 307 9.85 38.50 -4.93
N TYR A 308 8.56 38.33 -4.86
CA TYR A 308 7.58 39.35 -5.27
C TYR A 308 7.60 40.59 -4.37
N GLN A 309 7.77 40.46 -3.06
CA GLN A 309 7.92 41.59 -2.15
C GLN A 309 9.13 42.47 -2.50
N HIS A 310 10.27 41.92 -2.88
CA HIS A 310 11.43 42.67 -3.29
C HIS A 310 11.27 43.29 -4.68
N LEU A 311 10.57 42.65 -5.59
CA LEU A 311 10.22 43.22 -6.89
C LEU A 311 9.33 44.44 -6.76
N GLU A 312 8.36 44.45 -5.84
CA GLU A 312 7.50 45.60 -5.57
C GLU A 312 8.28 46.80 -5.01
N GLN A 313 9.33 46.56 -4.24
CA GLN A 313 10.19 47.60 -3.68
C GLN A 313 11.20 48.17 -4.67
N GLN A 314 11.54 47.41 -5.72
CA GLN A 314 12.51 47.82 -6.76
C GLN A 314 11.92 47.60 -8.18
N PRO A 315 10.93 48.42 -8.60
CA PRO A 315 10.15 48.17 -9.81
C PRO A 315 10.94 48.39 -11.12
N LEU A 316 12.14 48.96 -11.09
CA LEU A 316 12.97 49.24 -12.27
C LEU A 316 14.21 48.34 -12.33
N ILE A 317 13.99 47.05 -12.63
CA ILE A 317 15.11 46.18 -12.98
C ILE A 317 15.43 46.33 -14.45
N ALA A 318 16.42 47.20 -14.74
CA ALA A 318 16.78 47.58 -16.09
C ALA A 318 17.73 46.56 -16.77
N SER A 319 18.30 45.60 -16.01
CA SER A 319 19.23 44.63 -16.56
C SER A 319 19.11 43.25 -15.91
N ARG A 320 19.43 42.21 -16.67
CA ARG A 320 19.50 40.82 -16.18
C ARG A 320 20.51 40.66 -15.04
N GLU A 321 21.55 41.47 -14.99
CA GLU A 321 22.53 41.44 -13.88
C GLU A 321 21.89 41.90 -12.57
N GLN A 322 21.08 42.96 -12.61
CA GLN A 322 20.35 43.45 -11.46
C GLN A 322 19.33 42.39 -10.98
N HIS A 323 18.66 41.74 -11.90
CA HIS A 323 17.72 40.62 -11.55
C HIS A 323 18.45 39.46 -10.89
N ASN A 324 19.62 39.02 -11.43
CA ASN A 324 20.39 37.93 -10.80
C ASN A 324 20.94 38.33 -9.42
N ALA A 325 21.34 39.59 -9.23
CA ALA A 325 21.77 40.09 -7.94
C ALA A 325 20.62 40.08 -6.92
N LEU A 326 19.43 40.52 -7.33
CA LEU A 326 18.22 40.48 -6.53
C LEU A 326 17.85 39.03 -6.11
N VAL A 327 17.85 38.08 -7.05
CA VAL A 327 17.59 36.67 -6.74
C VAL A 327 18.62 36.14 -5.75
N ALA A 328 19.90 36.46 -5.89
CA ALA A 328 20.93 36.02 -4.95
C ALA A 328 20.73 36.62 -3.54
N GLU A 329 20.31 37.88 -3.44
CA GLU A 329 19.98 38.55 -2.18
C GLU A 329 18.78 37.89 -1.49
N ILE A 330 17.70 37.64 -2.24
CA ILE A 330 16.50 36.96 -1.75
C ILE A 330 16.84 35.55 -1.23
N LEU A 331 17.55 34.76 -2.02
CA LEU A 331 17.99 33.43 -1.62
C LEU A 331 18.81 33.45 -0.34
N LYS A 332 19.67 34.44 -0.16
CA LYS A 332 20.45 34.60 1.06
C LYS A 332 19.55 34.94 2.26
N GLY A 333 18.52 35.78 2.04
CA GLY A 333 17.57 36.16 3.09
C GLY A 333 16.66 35.00 3.55
N VAL A 334 16.15 34.19 2.60
CA VAL A 334 15.21 33.07 2.90
C VAL A 334 15.90 31.76 3.25
N ARG A 335 17.20 31.63 2.97
CA ARG A 335 17.95 30.39 3.19
C ARG A 335 17.83 29.86 4.63
N THR A 336 18.07 30.74 5.61
CA THR A 336 18.07 30.34 7.01
C THR A 336 16.70 29.93 7.52
N PRO A 337 15.60 30.69 7.31
CA PRO A 337 14.26 30.27 7.67
C PRO A 337 13.82 28.95 7.02
N VAL A 338 14.08 28.79 5.72
CA VAL A 338 13.70 27.59 4.97
C VAL A 338 14.49 26.37 5.45
N LEU A 339 15.82 26.50 5.66
CA LEU A 339 16.64 25.42 6.19
C LEU A 339 16.20 25.03 7.61
N LEU A 340 15.92 26.02 8.47
CA LEU A 340 15.49 25.76 9.84
C LEU A 340 14.13 25.03 9.86
N ALA A 341 13.18 25.48 9.06
CA ALA A 341 11.89 24.80 8.92
C ALA A 341 12.04 23.36 8.39
N GLY A 342 12.93 23.15 7.40
CA GLY A 342 13.24 21.79 6.91
C GLY A 342 13.88 20.92 8.00
N ILE A 343 14.86 21.42 8.73
CA ILE A 343 15.53 20.69 9.83
C ILE A 343 14.52 20.33 10.94
N THR A 344 13.63 21.23 11.32
CA THR A 344 12.62 20.93 12.34
C THR A 344 11.63 19.88 11.89
N THR A 345 11.24 19.89 10.59
CA THR A 345 10.39 18.86 10.00
C THR A 345 11.11 17.51 10.00
N ILE A 346 12.37 17.46 9.55
CA ILE A 346 13.20 16.26 9.57
C ILE A 346 13.34 15.73 11.02
N ALA A 347 13.62 16.58 12.00
CA ALA A 347 13.72 16.18 13.40
C ALA A 347 12.42 15.58 13.93
N GLY A 348 11.27 16.14 13.53
CA GLY A 348 9.96 15.59 13.86
C GLY A 348 9.76 14.18 13.32
N PHE A 349 10.04 13.96 12.03
CA PHE A 349 9.89 12.64 11.41
C PHE A 349 10.92 11.62 11.89
N ILE A 350 12.19 12.00 12.03
CA ILE A 350 13.25 11.13 12.58
C ILE A 350 12.90 10.60 13.98
N SER A 351 12.14 11.35 14.79
CA SER A 351 11.71 10.85 16.09
C SER A 351 10.92 9.54 16.00
N THR A 352 10.21 9.29 14.90
CA THR A 352 9.43 8.06 14.66
C THR A 352 10.29 6.86 14.24
N VAL A 353 11.58 7.06 13.88
CA VAL A 353 12.53 5.97 13.58
C VAL A 353 12.75 5.05 14.78
N THR A 354 12.54 5.57 16.01
CA THR A 354 12.65 4.78 17.25
C THR A 354 11.50 3.78 17.43
N SER A 355 10.44 3.87 16.60
CA SER A 355 9.31 2.94 16.65
C SER A 355 9.76 1.50 16.34
N PRO A 356 9.24 0.49 17.04
CA PRO A 356 9.46 -0.90 16.67
C PRO A 356 8.71 -1.30 15.36
N ILE A 357 7.80 -0.49 14.88
CA ILE A 357 6.96 -0.77 13.71
C ILE A 357 7.71 -0.40 12.43
N LYS A 358 8.02 -1.37 11.56
CA LYS A 358 8.76 -1.17 10.31
C LYS A 358 8.14 -0.10 9.39
N PRO A 359 6.83 -0.09 9.11
CA PRO A 359 6.20 0.96 8.29
C PRO A 359 6.43 2.39 8.80
N LEU A 360 6.47 2.59 10.12
CA LEU A 360 6.75 3.90 10.71
C LEU A 360 8.22 4.30 10.55
N LYS A 361 9.15 3.33 10.67
CA LYS A 361 10.58 3.59 10.39
C LYS A 361 10.80 3.97 8.94
N SER A 362 10.20 3.24 8.00
CA SER A 362 10.24 3.53 6.58
C SER A 362 9.70 4.94 6.30
N PHE A 363 8.52 5.25 6.79
CA PHE A 363 7.90 6.57 6.65
C PHE A 363 8.78 7.71 7.21
N ALA A 364 9.48 7.49 8.31
CA ALA A 364 10.37 8.47 8.93
C ALA A 364 11.69 8.67 8.18
N THR A 365 12.13 7.67 7.42
CA THR A 365 13.40 7.68 6.69
C THR A 365 13.30 8.42 5.36
N PHE A 366 12.13 8.36 4.75
CA PHE A 366 11.82 8.96 3.44
C PHE A 366 10.96 10.21 3.54
#